data_3fa906ab8a0bc79778c290b7ddced0dd
#
_entry.id   3fa906ab8a0bc79778c290b7ddced0dd
#
_cell.length_a   1.000
_cell.length_b   1.000
_cell.length_c   1.000
_cell.angle_alpha   90.00
_cell.angle_beta   90.00
_cell.angle_gamma   90.00
#
_symmetry.space_group_name_H-M   'P 1'
#
loop_
_entity.id
_entity.type
_entity.pdbx_description
1 polymer ?
#
loop_
_entity_poly.entity_id
_entity_poly.type
_entity_poly.pdbx_seq_one_letter_code
_entity_poly.pdbx_strand_id
1 'polypeptide(L)'
;MSEKNSTVSGLARMLVVLTAMLSFVAGGITAAPAAEANVYGSCTHSGCTEAYSSRSIWSSMGYPSTRGWVSWPNGQCNFAGGVHRNAEGQLPAGHSYLEFDVTPRACGAARQSYRLVLDRTTGVVYFSPNHYGDFYRM
;
A
#
# COMPACT_ATOMS: atom_id res chain seq x y z
N MET A 1 -68.17 64.43 -31.00
CA MET A 1 -68.47 63.58 -32.15
C MET A 1 -67.39 62.49 -32.28
N SER A 2 -67.88 61.28 -32.24
CA SER A 2 -67.27 60.05 -32.79
C SER A 2 -65.92 59.61 -32.24
N GLU A 3 -65.94 58.70 -31.40
CA GLU A 3 -65.80 57.25 -31.56
C GLU A 3 -64.55 56.79 -32.30
N LYS A 4 -63.69 55.99 -31.61
CA LYS A 4 -63.65 54.56 -31.96
C LYS A 4 -62.80 53.82 -30.93
N ASN A 5 -63.45 52.82 -30.37
CA ASN A 5 -62.84 51.69 -29.70
C ASN A 5 -61.75 51.05 -30.56
N SER A 6 -60.69 50.63 -29.91
CA SER A 6 -59.89 49.49 -30.42
C SER A 6 -59.41 48.70 -29.26
N THR A 7 -60.05 47.65 -29.07
CA THR A 7 -59.63 46.47 -28.30
C THR A 7 -58.33 45.95 -28.82
N VAL A 8 -57.29 45.95 -27.98
CA VAL A 8 -56.06 45.22 -28.24
C VAL A 8 -56.02 44.04 -27.27
N SER A 9 -56.30 42.90 -27.85
CA SER A 9 -56.10 41.60 -27.20
C SER A 9 -54.70 41.43 -26.70
N GLY A 10 -54.62 41.19 -25.42
CA GLY A 10 -53.37 40.76 -24.81
C GLY A 10 -52.99 39.35 -25.22
N LEU A 11 -52.00 39.23 -26.04
CA LEU A 11 -51.29 37.96 -26.21
C LEU A 11 -50.33 37.83 -25.03
N ALA A 12 -50.73 37.03 -24.06
CA ALA A 12 -49.83 36.54 -23.01
C ALA A 12 -48.75 35.69 -23.69
N ARG A 13 -47.56 36.26 -23.80
CA ARG A 13 -46.38 35.47 -24.13
C ARG A 13 -45.96 34.71 -22.89
N MET A 14 -46.35 33.48 -22.87
CA MET A 14 -45.91 32.48 -21.91
C MET A 14 -44.44 32.20 -22.20
N LEU A 15 -43.55 32.82 -21.41
CA LEU A 15 -42.14 32.47 -21.39
C LEU A 15 -41.97 31.13 -20.68
N VAL A 16 -41.83 30.08 -21.46
CA VAL A 16 -41.40 28.78 -20.93
C VAL A 16 -39.93 28.90 -20.62
N VAL A 17 -39.63 29.12 -19.36
CA VAL A 17 -38.26 28.99 -18.84
C VAL A 17 -37.96 27.49 -18.72
N LEU A 18 -37.27 26.97 -19.74
CA LEU A 18 -36.71 25.63 -19.68
C LEU A 18 -35.52 25.69 -18.73
N THR A 19 -35.74 25.44 -17.47
CA THR A 19 -34.66 25.15 -16.51
C THR A 19 -34.11 23.79 -16.81
N ALA A 20 -33.02 23.75 -17.59
CA ALA A 20 -32.19 22.58 -17.74
C ALA A 20 -31.55 22.26 -16.38
N MET A 21 -32.12 21.35 -15.63
CA MET A 21 -31.46 20.74 -14.50
C MET A 21 -30.27 19.93 -15.00
N LEU A 22 -29.07 20.51 -14.96
CA LEU A 22 -27.84 19.73 -15.03
C LEU A 22 -27.75 18.89 -13.76
N SER A 23 -28.18 17.65 -13.87
CA SER A 23 -27.88 16.65 -12.84
C SER A 23 -26.39 16.34 -12.92
N PHE A 24 -25.60 16.99 -12.09
CA PHE A 24 -24.24 16.54 -11.78
C PHE A 24 -24.35 15.19 -11.07
N VAL A 25 -24.24 14.11 -11.80
CA VAL A 25 -23.89 12.82 -11.22
C VAL A 25 -22.44 12.96 -10.76
N ALA A 26 -22.26 13.36 -9.54
CA ALA A 26 -20.99 13.21 -8.86
C ALA A 26 -20.75 11.69 -8.76
N GLY A 27 -20.08 11.14 -9.76
CA GLY A 27 -19.55 9.78 -9.69
C GLY A 27 -18.52 9.77 -8.55
N GLY A 28 -18.99 9.43 -7.35
CA GLY A 28 -18.11 9.12 -6.26
C GLY A 28 -17.25 7.94 -6.67
N ILE A 29 -15.97 8.19 -6.92
CA ILE A 29 -14.99 7.12 -6.99
C ILE A 29 -14.89 6.60 -5.55
N THR A 30 -15.66 5.58 -5.22
CA THR A 30 -15.45 4.82 -4.00
C THR A 30 -14.13 4.08 -4.21
N ALA A 31 -13.01 4.65 -3.74
CA ALA A 31 -11.79 3.89 -3.62
C ALA A 31 -12.14 2.68 -2.76
N ALA A 32 -11.96 1.47 -3.31
CA ALA A 32 -12.07 0.26 -2.52
C ALA A 32 -11.12 0.42 -1.32
N PRO A 33 -11.54 0.10 -0.09
CA PRO A 33 -10.64 0.15 1.04
C PRO A 33 -9.43 -0.72 0.68
N ALA A 34 -8.23 -0.17 0.83
CA ALA A 34 -7.02 -0.97 0.74
C ALA A 34 -7.20 -2.12 1.72
N ALA A 35 -6.97 -3.36 1.25
CA ALA A 35 -7.03 -4.51 2.13
C ALA A 35 -6.03 -4.25 3.26
N GLU A 36 -6.53 -4.13 4.49
CA GLU A 36 -5.66 -3.98 5.65
C GLU A 36 -4.80 -5.23 5.75
N ALA A 37 -3.47 -5.06 5.76
CA ALA A 37 -2.58 -6.16 5.99
C ALA A 37 -2.78 -6.69 7.40
N ASN A 38 -2.86 -8.02 7.53
CA ASN A 38 -2.96 -8.64 8.83
C ASN A 38 -1.58 -8.69 9.48
N VAL A 39 -1.51 -8.32 10.75
CA VAL A 39 -0.31 -8.49 11.58
C VAL A 39 -0.58 -9.58 12.60
N TYR A 40 -0.01 -10.76 12.37
CA TYR A 40 -0.17 -11.93 13.24
C TYR A 40 0.86 -11.90 14.36
N GLY A 41 0.45 -12.26 15.56
CA GLY A 41 1.28 -12.24 16.77
C GLY A 41 2.41 -13.29 16.79
N SER A 42 2.37 -14.28 15.90
CA SER A 42 3.39 -15.32 15.78
C SER A 42 3.53 -15.80 14.35
N CYS A 43 4.71 -16.34 14.02
CA CYS A 43 4.98 -16.84 12.69
C CYS A 43 4.43 -18.28 12.54
N THR A 44 3.29 -18.40 11.88
CA THR A 44 2.56 -19.67 11.66
C THR A 44 2.47 -20.06 10.18
N HIS A 45 2.97 -19.23 9.28
CA HIS A 45 3.00 -19.50 7.85
C HIS A 45 4.03 -20.61 7.50
N SER A 46 3.80 -21.37 6.43
CA SER A 46 4.73 -22.42 5.97
C SER A 46 6.14 -21.89 5.63
N GLY A 47 6.28 -20.64 5.23
CA GLY A 47 7.57 -19.98 4.99
C GLY A 47 8.34 -19.58 6.24
N CYS A 48 7.79 -19.76 7.44
CA CYS A 48 8.44 -19.30 8.69
C CYS A 48 9.77 -20.00 8.95
N THR A 49 9.90 -21.28 8.61
CA THR A 49 11.16 -22.01 8.78
C THR A 49 12.30 -21.36 7.98
N GLU A 50 12.04 -21.04 6.72
CA GLU A 50 12.99 -20.33 5.87
C GLU A 50 13.28 -18.92 6.39
N ALA A 51 12.23 -18.22 6.82
CA ALA A 51 12.33 -16.88 7.39
C ALA A 51 13.20 -16.86 8.66
N TYR A 52 13.06 -17.84 9.57
CA TYR A 52 13.90 -17.95 10.76
C TYR A 52 15.36 -18.21 10.42
N SER A 53 15.62 -19.11 9.45
CA SER A 53 16.97 -19.36 8.97
C SER A 53 17.63 -18.11 8.40
N SER A 54 16.91 -17.41 7.55
CA SER A 54 17.37 -16.14 6.95
C SER A 54 17.58 -15.04 7.99
N ARG A 55 16.66 -14.90 8.95
CA ARG A 55 16.78 -13.96 10.06
C ARG A 55 18.06 -14.19 10.86
N SER A 56 18.38 -15.44 11.16
CA SER A 56 19.61 -15.78 11.89
C SER A 56 20.86 -15.29 11.17
N ILE A 57 20.93 -15.48 9.85
CA ILE A 57 22.06 -15.05 9.04
C ILE A 57 22.11 -13.53 8.96
N TRP A 58 20.99 -12.85 8.69
CA TRP A 58 20.94 -11.38 8.69
C TRP A 58 21.36 -10.79 10.05
N SER A 59 20.93 -11.43 11.13
CA SER A 59 21.34 -11.03 12.50
C SER A 59 22.84 -11.16 12.70
N SER A 60 23.44 -12.25 12.23
CA SER A 60 24.91 -12.45 12.32
C SER A 60 25.71 -11.43 11.51
N MET A 61 25.12 -10.85 10.48
CA MET A 61 25.68 -9.77 9.67
C MET A 61 25.39 -8.37 10.24
N GLY A 62 24.70 -8.27 11.38
CA GLY A 62 24.34 -7.01 12.00
C GLY A 62 23.23 -6.22 11.26
N TYR A 63 22.42 -6.86 10.46
CA TYR A 63 21.34 -6.23 9.69
C TYR A 63 21.80 -4.99 8.91
N PRO A 64 22.55 -5.14 7.82
CA PRO A 64 23.11 -4.02 7.07
C PRO A 64 22.02 -3.06 6.60
N SER A 65 22.23 -1.76 6.85
CA SER A 65 21.25 -0.70 6.52
C SER A 65 21.34 -0.20 5.08
N THR A 66 22.44 -0.49 4.41
CA THR A 66 22.67 -0.10 3.01
C THR A 66 21.94 -1.06 2.08
N ARG A 67 21.17 -0.53 1.15
CA ARG A 67 20.50 -1.32 0.11
C ARG A 67 21.51 -1.93 -0.85
N GLY A 68 21.39 -3.22 -1.10
CA GLY A 68 22.24 -3.91 -2.07
C GLY A 68 22.31 -5.42 -1.89
N TRP A 69 23.06 -6.04 -2.79
CA TRP A 69 23.36 -7.46 -2.75
C TRP A 69 24.43 -7.75 -1.68
N VAL A 70 24.23 -8.83 -0.97
CA VAL A 70 25.15 -9.31 0.07
C VAL A 70 25.49 -10.76 -0.19
N SER A 71 26.77 -11.11 -0.08
CA SER A 71 27.22 -12.50 -0.19
C SER A 71 26.60 -13.35 0.92
N TRP A 72 26.08 -14.51 0.55
CA TRP A 72 25.41 -15.41 1.46
C TRP A 72 26.26 -16.64 1.78
N PRO A 73 26.16 -17.23 2.97
CA PRO A 73 27.06 -18.33 3.37
C PRO A 73 27.08 -19.56 2.46
N ASN A 74 26.00 -19.80 1.71
CA ASN A 74 25.89 -20.93 0.78
C ASN A 74 26.50 -20.64 -0.61
N GLY A 75 27.27 -19.58 -0.78
CA GLY A 75 27.85 -19.16 -2.06
C GLY A 75 26.90 -18.44 -2.99
N GLN A 76 25.65 -18.22 -2.58
CA GLN A 76 24.68 -17.36 -3.26
C GLN A 76 24.76 -15.93 -2.78
N CYS A 77 23.78 -15.12 -3.15
CA CYS A 77 23.56 -13.79 -2.62
C CYS A 77 22.18 -13.69 -1.98
N ASN A 78 22.04 -12.71 -1.12
CA ASN A 78 20.74 -12.26 -0.68
C ASN A 78 20.67 -10.72 -0.76
N PHE A 79 19.50 -10.13 -0.63
CA PHE A 79 19.32 -8.71 -0.86
C PHE A 79 18.87 -7.98 0.39
N ALA A 80 19.67 -7.01 0.82
CA ALA A 80 19.28 -6.03 1.82
C ALA A 80 18.50 -4.91 1.13
N GLY A 81 17.25 -4.70 1.53
CA GLY A 81 16.36 -3.75 0.88
C GLY A 81 16.52 -2.30 1.35
N GLY A 82 17.27 -2.06 2.44
CA GLY A 82 17.40 -0.75 3.05
C GLY A 82 16.17 -0.37 3.88
N VAL A 83 15.84 0.91 3.92
CA VAL A 83 14.73 1.43 4.72
C VAL A 83 13.38 0.93 4.18
N HIS A 84 12.59 0.32 5.06
CA HIS A 84 11.17 0.05 4.82
C HIS A 84 10.36 1.21 5.40
N ARG A 85 9.54 1.85 4.57
CA ARG A 85 8.88 3.11 4.93
C ARG A 85 7.59 2.93 5.73
N ASN A 86 7.05 1.70 5.82
CA ASN A 86 5.74 1.45 6.44
C ASN A 86 4.65 2.41 5.89
N ALA A 87 4.64 2.63 4.58
CA ALA A 87 3.81 3.64 3.93
C ALA A 87 2.31 3.38 4.12
N GLU A 88 1.92 2.11 4.19
CA GLU A 88 0.54 1.67 4.42
C GLU A 88 0.15 1.70 5.91
N GLY A 89 1.10 1.98 6.81
CA GLY A 89 0.83 2.12 8.25
C GLY A 89 0.46 0.83 8.98
N GLN A 90 0.81 -0.34 8.44
CA GLN A 90 0.45 -1.65 8.99
C GLN A 90 1.22 -2.00 10.26
N LEU A 91 2.49 -1.60 10.34
CA LEU A 91 3.35 -1.77 11.50
C LEU A 91 3.27 -0.52 12.39
N PRO A 92 3.72 -0.60 13.67
CA PRO A 92 3.66 0.53 14.60
C PRO A 92 4.19 1.83 14.02
N ALA A 93 3.44 2.91 14.16
CA ALA A 93 3.83 4.23 13.71
C ALA A 93 4.98 4.81 14.55
N GLY A 94 5.80 5.68 13.96
CA GLY A 94 6.90 6.35 14.67
C GLY A 94 8.14 5.48 14.88
N HIS A 95 8.13 4.23 14.43
CA HIS A 95 9.30 3.36 14.45
C HIS A 95 10.10 3.47 13.15
N SER A 96 11.33 2.99 13.17
CA SER A 96 12.18 2.87 11.99
C SER A 96 12.39 1.42 11.61
N TYR A 97 12.34 1.14 10.31
CA TYR A 97 12.38 -0.23 9.81
C TYR A 97 13.43 -0.41 8.73
N LEU A 98 14.00 -1.63 8.67
CA LEU A 98 14.81 -2.13 7.56
C LEU A 98 14.13 -3.36 6.95
N GLU A 99 14.27 -3.55 5.66
CA GLU A 99 13.76 -4.73 4.96
C GLU A 99 14.86 -5.59 4.38
N PHE A 100 14.62 -6.90 4.32
CA PHE A 100 15.56 -7.88 3.81
C PHE A 100 14.81 -8.95 3.03
N ASP A 101 15.45 -9.50 2.00
CA ASP A 101 14.91 -10.68 1.35
C ASP A 101 15.16 -11.92 2.20
N VAL A 102 14.26 -12.90 2.11
CA VAL A 102 14.37 -14.18 2.82
C VAL A 102 15.18 -15.18 2.00
N THR A 103 14.80 -15.38 0.74
CA THR A 103 15.32 -16.47 -0.08
C THR A 103 16.62 -16.08 -0.77
N PRO A 104 17.75 -16.75 -0.46
CA PRO A 104 19.00 -16.53 -1.19
C PRO A 104 18.89 -17.04 -2.63
N ARG A 105 19.63 -16.41 -3.53
CA ARG A 105 19.64 -16.73 -4.95
C ARG A 105 20.90 -16.20 -5.63
N ALA A 106 21.05 -16.43 -6.93
CA ALA A 106 22.14 -15.86 -7.71
C ALA A 106 22.13 -14.31 -7.59
N CYS A 107 23.29 -13.72 -7.43
CA CYS A 107 23.42 -12.26 -7.38
C CYS A 107 22.81 -11.63 -8.65
N GLY A 108 21.98 -10.61 -8.49
CA GLY A 108 21.28 -9.93 -9.57
C GLY A 108 20.01 -10.62 -10.07
N ALA A 109 19.66 -11.80 -9.55
CA ALA A 109 18.42 -12.48 -9.91
C ALA A 109 17.17 -11.71 -9.40
N ALA A 110 16.02 -11.94 -10.04
CA ALA A 110 14.75 -11.32 -9.65
C ALA A 110 14.42 -11.58 -8.17
N ARG A 111 13.93 -10.57 -7.48
CA ARG A 111 13.53 -10.66 -6.07
C ARG A 111 12.21 -11.44 -5.96
N GLN A 112 12.14 -12.31 -4.97
CA GLN A 112 10.92 -13.04 -4.62
C GLN A 112 10.05 -12.20 -3.66
N SER A 113 8.87 -12.70 -3.28
CA SER A 113 7.92 -11.97 -2.44
C SER A 113 8.22 -12.02 -0.94
N TYR A 114 8.99 -13.01 -0.48
CA TYR A 114 9.30 -13.20 0.94
C TYR A 114 10.22 -12.10 1.47
N ARG A 115 9.78 -11.43 2.54
CA ARG A 115 10.52 -10.32 3.17
C ARG A 115 10.62 -10.51 4.67
N LEU A 116 11.74 -10.06 5.23
CA LEU A 116 11.84 -9.72 6.65
C LEU A 116 11.80 -8.21 6.80
N VAL A 117 11.14 -7.75 7.83
CA VAL A 117 11.16 -6.34 8.25
C VAL A 117 11.61 -6.28 9.70
N LEU A 118 12.76 -5.67 9.94
CA LEU A 118 13.28 -5.41 11.26
C LEU A 118 12.75 -4.08 11.77
N ASP A 119 12.06 -4.09 12.88
CA ASP A 119 11.79 -2.91 13.67
C ASP A 119 13.04 -2.54 14.48
N ARG A 120 13.75 -1.52 14.05
CA ARG A 120 14.96 -1.06 14.71
C ARG A 120 14.71 -0.43 16.08
N THR A 121 13.50 0.02 16.33
CA THR A 121 13.12 0.66 17.60
C THR A 121 12.95 -0.37 18.71
N THR A 122 12.41 -1.55 18.37
CA THR A 122 12.09 -2.60 19.34
C THR A 122 12.95 -3.86 19.19
N GLY A 123 13.60 -4.05 18.06
CA GLY A 123 14.31 -5.28 17.70
C GLY A 123 13.41 -6.42 17.21
N VAL A 124 12.11 -6.19 17.13
CA VAL A 124 11.16 -7.17 16.59
C VAL A 124 11.39 -7.35 15.10
N VAL A 125 11.33 -8.59 14.64
CA VAL A 125 11.37 -8.92 13.22
C VAL A 125 10.02 -9.45 12.80
N TYR A 126 9.54 -9.02 11.65
CA TYR A 126 8.34 -9.50 11.01
C TYR A 126 8.70 -10.23 9.72
N PHE A 127 8.00 -11.31 9.43
CA PHE A 127 8.03 -12.01 8.16
C PHE A 127 6.81 -11.65 7.32
N SER A 128 7.02 -11.30 6.06
CA SER A 128 5.95 -11.15 5.08
C SER A 128 6.13 -12.13 3.93
N PRO A 129 5.15 -13.02 3.69
CA PRO A 129 5.22 -13.98 2.58
C PRO A 129 4.77 -13.41 1.24
N ASN A 130 4.13 -12.25 1.22
CA ASN A 130 3.39 -11.71 0.08
C ASN A 130 3.69 -10.24 -0.21
N HIS A 131 4.97 -9.87 -0.09
CA HIS A 131 5.44 -8.51 -0.41
C HIS A 131 4.69 -7.43 0.36
N TYR A 132 4.70 -7.56 1.71
CA TYR A 132 4.10 -6.64 2.69
C TYR A 132 2.58 -6.64 2.76
N GLY A 133 1.91 -7.63 2.15
CA GLY A 133 0.46 -7.82 2.29
C GLY A 133 0.05 -8.24 3.70
N ASP A 134 0.79 -9.19 4.27
CA ASP A 134 0.61 -9.69 5.64
C ASP A 134 1.96 -9.71 6.37
N PHE A 135 1.91 -9.64 7.69
CA PHE A 135 3.07 -9.71 8.56
C PHE A 135 2.88 -10.74 9.67
N TYR A 136 3.91 -11.53 9.92
CA TYR A 136 3.98 -12.48 11.03
C TYR A 136 5.11 -12.07 11.95
N ARG A 137 4.82 -11.84 13.21
CA ARG A 137 5.83 -11.55 14.22
C ARG A 137 6.67 -12.80 14.49
N MET A 138 7.98 -12.65 14.55
CA MET A 138 8.94 -13.74 14.77
C MET A 138 9.57 -13.66 16.13
#